data_17692a6910b0cc9b956968ca2bc592e9
#
_entry.id   17692a6910b0cc9b956968ca2bc592e9
#
_cell.length_a   1.000
_cell.length_b   1.000
_cell.length_c   1.000
_cell.angle_alpha   90.00
_cell.angle_beta   90.00
_cell.angle_gamma   90.00
#
_symmetry.space_group_name_H-M   'P 1'
#
loop_
_entity.id
_entity.type
_entity.pdbx_description
1 polymer ?
#
loop_
_entity_poly.entity_id
_entity_poly.type
_entity_poly.pdbx_seq_one_letter_code
_entity_poly.pdbx_strand_id
1 'polypeptide(L)'
;MFIGYVLSFLYLAIYWNNHHHMLSVTGRVTGGVLWANMHLLFWLSLVPFVTFWMGKNTFAHAPTAVYGVVLLMAAIAYFILQRVIIRSQGKKSLLAEAVGRDLKGKASPILYAIAIAMAFVQPWVAYGIYVLVALMWIIPDRRFEQAVGAREAAGEVHDPVGEARETAQESRQEE
;
A
#
# COMPACT_ATOMS: atom_id res chain seq x y z
N MET A 1 8.20 4.91 -24.55
CA MET A 1 8.87 5.37 -23.30
C MET A 1 7.92 6.07 -22.34
N PHE A 2 7.20 7.11 -22.76
CA PHE A 2 6.31 7.90 -21.88
C PHE A 2 5.19 7.07 -21.23
N ILE A 3 4.52 6.18 -21.97
CA ILE A 3 3.45 5.31 -21.46
C ILE A 3 3.96 4.41 -20.32
N GLY A 4 5.14 3.79 -20.47
CA GLY A 4 5.73 2.98 -19.40
C GLY A 4 6.04 3.77 -18.13
N TYR A 5 6.48 5.03 -18.28
CA TYR A 5 6.66 5.92 -17.15
C TYR A 5 5.33 6.22 -16.42
N VAL A 6 4.28 6.57 -17.17
CA VAL A 6 2.95 6.84 -16.61
C VAL A 6 2.39 5.61 -15.89
N LEU A 7 2.54 4.41 -16.46
CA LEU A 7 2.11 3.16 -15.83
C LEU A 7 2.88 2.89 -14.52
N SER A 8 4.20 3.09 -14.53
CA SER A 8 5.01 2.97 -13.31
C SER A 8 4.57 3.96 -12.23
N PHE A 9 4.33 5.21 -12.63
CA PHE A 9 3.84 6.24 -11.71
C PHE A 9 2.49 5.87 -11.11
N LEU A 10 1.54 5.42 -11.91
CA LEU A 10 0.23 4.97 -11.43
C LEU A 10 0.34 3.80 -10.44
N TYR A 11 1.21 2.84 -10.72
CA TYR A 11 1.45 1.72 -9.82
C TYR A 11 2.02 2.19 -8.47
N LEU A 12 3.03 3.08 -8.51
CA LEU A 12 3.61 3.66 -7.31
C LEU A 12 2.61 4.53 -6.55
N ALA A 13 1.76 5.29 -7.25
CA ALA A 13 0.71 6.10 -6.63
C ALA A 13 -0.32 5.25 -5.89
N ILE A 14 -0.70 4.08 -6.45
CA ILE A 14 -1.58 3.12 -5.77
C ILE A 14 -0.93 2.61 -4.48
N TYR A 15 0.34 2.17 -4.55
CA TYR A 15 1.09 1.74 -3.36
C TYR A 15 1.23 2.86 -2.34
N TRP A 16 1.59 4.08 -2.79
CA TRP A 16 1.73 5.25 -1.94
C TRP A 16 0.45 5.55 -1.17
N ASN A 17 -0.68 5.58 -1.85
CA ASN A 17 -1.97 5.89 -1.22
C ASN A 17 -2.31 4.89 -0.11
N ASN A 18 -2.22 3.58 -0.41
CA ASN A 18 -2.51 2.54 0.58
C ASN A 18 -1.46 2.51 1.71
N HIS A 19 -0.18 2.76 1.40
CA HIS A 19 0.90 2.87 2.38
C HIS A 19 0.73 4.09 3.29
N HIS A 20 0.35 5.23 2.73
CA HIS A 20 0.06 6.44 3.51
C HIS A 20 -1.07 6.20 4.51
N HIS A 21 -2.20 5.63 4.08
CA HIS A 21 -3.31 5.28 4.97
C HIS A 21 -2.88 4.31 6.09
N MET A 22 -2.03 3.33 5.80
CA MET A 22 -1.51 2.43 6.81
C MET A 22 -0.61 3.15 7.84
N LEU A 23 0.23 4.08 7.40
CA LEU A 23 1.12 4.84 8.28
C LEU A 23 0.36 5.90 9.09
N SER A 24 -0.70 6.53 8.55
CA SER A 24 -1.47 7.56 9.26
C SER A 24 -2.15 7.01 10.52
N VAL A 25 -2.53 5.73 10.54
CA VAL A 25 -3.08 5.06 11.72
C VAL A 25 -2.00 4.48 12.66
N THR A 26 -0.71 4.77 12.38
CA THR A 26 0.41 4.26 13.16
C THR A 26 0.76 5.26 14.27
N GLY A 27 0.31 4.99 15.52
CA GLY A 27 0.52 5.89 16.66
C GLY A 27 1.98 5.98 17.13
N ARG A 28 2.82 4.95 16.90
CA ARG A 28 4.23 4.92 17.30
C ARG A 28 5.11 4.26 16.26
N VAL A 29 6.12 5.00 15.79
CA VAL A 29 7.12 4.50 14.85
C VAL A 29 8.32 3.95 15.63
N THR A 30 8.61 2.66 15.45
CA THR A 30 9.77 1.98 16.06
C THR A 30 10.85 1.72 15.00
N GLY A 31 12.08 1.40 15.43
CA GLY A 31 13.15 1.02 14.51
C GLY A 31 12.77 -0.16 13.58
N GLY A 32 12.00 -1.13 14.08
CA GLY A 32 11.49 -2.23 13.27
C GLY A 32 10.53 -1.78 12.17
N VAL A 33 9.66 -0.80 12.48
CA VAL A 33 8.76 -0.19 11.48
C VAL A 33 9.56 0.53 10.40
N LEU A 34 10.61 1.29 10.78
CA LEU A 34 11.47 1.98 9.82
C LEU A 34 12.18 1.01 8.87
N TRP A 35 12.77 -0.07 9.38
CA TRP A 35 13.44 -1.07 8.54
C TRP A 35 12.47 -1.82 7.63
N ALA A 36 11.29 -2.19 8.12
CA ALA A 36 10.26 -2.81 7.29
C ALA A 36 9.75 -1.85 6.20
N ASN A 37 9.65 -0.55 6.51
CA ASN A 37 9.32 0.48 5.54
C ASN A 37 10.42 0.62 4.46
N MET A 38 11.70 0.68 4.86
CA MET A 38 12.82 0.72 3.91
C MET A 38 12.83 -0.50 2.99
N HIS A 39 12.52 -1.69 3.51
CA HIS A 39 12.39 -2.90 2.71
C HIS A 39 11.29 -2.79 1.65
N LEU A 40 10.12 -2.23 1.99
CA LEU A 40 9.06 -1.97 1.02
C LEU A 40 9.52 -0.94 -0.04
N LEU A 41 10.08 0.18 0.38
CA LEU A 41 10.56 1.24 -0.52
C LEU A 41 11.64 0.73 -1.50
N PHE A 42 12.50 -0.17 -1.07
CA PHE A 42 13.48 -0.83 -1.94
C PHE A 42 12.79 -1.55 -3.11
N TRP A 43 11.78 -2.40 -2.85
CA TRP A 43 11.08 -3.10 -3.91
C TRP A 43 10.28 -2.16 -4.81
N LEU A 44 9.67 -1.12 -4.24
CA LEU A 44 8.95 -0.10 -5.02
C LEU A 44 9.87 0.69 -5.94
N SER A 45 11.11 0.96 -5.53
CA SER A 45 12.10 1.67 -6.36
C SER A 45 12.49 0.91 -7.63
N LEU A 46 12.33 -0.42 -7.65
CA LEU A 46 12.58 -1.25 -8.82
C LEU A 46 11.44 -1.23 -9.84
N VAL A 47 10.23 -0.82 -9.45
CA VAL A 47 9.04 -0.87 -10.32
C VAL A 47 9.25 -0.08 -11.62
N PRO A 48 9.75 1.16 -11.64
CA PRO A 48 9.98 1.89 -12.88
C PRO A 48 10.96 1.19 -13.82
N PHE A 49 12.03 0.61 -13.26
CA PHE A 49 13.04 -0.12 -14.02
C PHE A 49 12.46 -1.35 -14.71
N VAL A 50 11.77 -2.21 -13.96
CA VAL A 50 11.20 -3.44 -14.53
C VAL A 50 10.03 -3.16 -15.45
N THR A 51 9.24 -2.11 -15.21
CA THR A 51 8.18 -1.66 -16.14
C THR A 51 8.77 -1.21 -17.47
N PHE A 52 9.85 -0.46 -17.43
CA PHE A 52 10.54 -0.01 -18.63
C PHE A 52 11.13 -1.20 -19.43
N TRP A 53 11.77 -2.15 -18.73
CA TRP A 53 12.32 -3.34 -19.36
C TRP A 53 11.24 -4.20 -20.00
N MET A 54 10.15 -4.45 -19.29
CA MET A 54 8.98 -5.17 -19.79
C MET A 54 8.36 -4.45 -21.00
N GLY A 55 8.23 -3.13 -20.97
CA GLY A 55 7.69 -2.33 -22.06
C GLY A 55 8.54 -2.32 -23.33
N LYS A 56 9.87 -2.42 -23.20
CA LYS A 56 10.77 -2.56 -24.34
C LYS A 56 10.76 -3.95 -24.98
N ASN A 57 10.44 -4.97 -24.19
CA ASN A 57 10.44 -6.37 -24.60
C ASN A 57 9.04 -6.95 -24.45
N THR A 58 8.07 -6.32 -25.09
CA THR A 58 6.64 -6.66 -24.98
C THR A 58 6.43 -8.16 -25.26
N PHE A 59 5.74 -8.82 -24.30
CA PHE A 59 5.45 -10.27 -24.30
C PHE A 59 6.67 -11.19 -24.21
N ALA A 60 7.86 -10.68 -23.93
CA ALA A 60 8.98 -11.53 -23.59
C ALA A 60 8.78 -12.15 -22.19
N HIS A 61 9.06 -13.45 -22.08
CA HIS A 61 8.81 -14.20 -20.85
C HIS A 61 9.62 -13.67 -19.65
N ALA A 62 10.93 -13.46 -19.82
CA ALA A 62 11.81 -13.08 -18.73
C ALA A 62 11.48 -11.68 -18.14
N PRO A 63 11.34 -10.58 -18.91
CA PRO A 63 10.93 -9.29 -18.39
C PRO A 63 9.57 -9.34 -17.68
N THR A 64 8.60 -10.08 -18.23
CA THR A 64 7.27 -10.24 -17.67
C THR A 64 7.32 -10.96 -16.33
N ALA A 65 8.11 -12.03 -16.22
CA ALA A 65 8.29 -12.78 -14.98
C ALA A 65 9.00 -11.94 -13.90
N VAL A 66 10.08 -11.23 -14.26
CA VAL A 66 10.82 -10.36 -13.32
C VAL A 66 9.95 -9.22 -12.82
N TYR A 67 9.11 -8.64 -13.67
CA TYR A 67 8.12 -7.66 -13.23
C TYR A 67 7.19 -8.24 -12.14
N GLY A 68 6.68 -9.45 -12.36
CA GLY A 68 5.87 -10.17 -11.37
C GLY A 68 6.61 -10.45 -10.07
N VAL A 69 7.89 -10.82 -10.13
CA VAL A 69 8.73 -11.04 -8.94
C VAL A 69 8.86 -9.76 -8.12
N VAL A 70 9.12 -8.62 -8.75
CA VAL A 70 9.23 -7.34 -8.05
C VAL A 70 7.89 -6.97 -7.37
N LEU A 71 6.76 -7.15 -8.06
CA LEU A 71 5.43 -6.91 -7.47
C LEU A 71 5.11 -7.87 -6.33
N LEU A 72 5.46 -9.15 -6.46
CA LEU A 72 5.30 -10.14 -5.40
C LEU A 72 6.10 -9.75 -4.15
N MET A 73 7.36 -9.37 -4.34
CA MET A 73 8.23 -8.96 -3.24
C MET A 73 7.77 -7.66 -2.58
N ALA A 74 7.25 -6.71 -3.36
CA ALA A 74 6.62 -5.50 -2.82
C ALA A 74 5.37 -5.85 -1.98
N ALA A 75 4.53 -6.78 -2.44
CA ALA A 75 3.36 -7.23 -1.69
C ALA A 75 3.75 -7.95 -0.38
N ILE A 76 4.79 -8.78 -0.41
CA ILE A 76 5.34 -9.43 0.80
C ILE A 76 5.91 -8.38 1.76
N ALA A 77 6.68 -7.41 1.26
CA ALA A 77 7.24 -6.33 2.07
C ALA A 77 6.15 -5.47 2.71
N TYR A 78 5.08 -5.16 1.99
CA TYR A 78 3.90 -4.48 2.51
C TYR A 78 3.25 -5.28 3.65
N PHE A 79 3.06 -6.58 3.47
CA PHE A 79 2.54 -7.46 4.50
C PHE A 79 3.44 -7.53 5.74
N ILE A 80 4.77 -7.57 5.57
CA ILE A 80 5.73 -7.54 6.67
C ILE A 80 5.59 -6.22 7.44
N LEU A 81 5.58 -5.08 6.75
CA LEU A 81 5.41 -3.76 7.36
C LEU A 81 4.12 -3.70 8.20
N GLN A 82 3.00 -4.11 7.61
CA GLN A 82 1.70 -4.19 8.28
C GLN A 82 1.76 -5.03 9.57
N ARG A 83 2.41 -6.19 9.52
CA ARG A 83 2.58 -7.08 10.68
C ARG A 83 3.48 -6.48 11.75
N VAL A 84 4.55 -5.81 11.37
CA VAL A 84 5.46 -5.12 12.30
C VAL A 84 4.74 -3.98 13.01
N ILE A 85 3.94 -3.18 12.30
CA ILE A 85 3.13 -2.11 12.88
C ILE A 85 2.13 -2.70 13.89
N ILE A 86 1.35 -3.71 13.51
CA ILE A 86 0.38 -4.36 14.42
C ILE A 86 1.06 -4.90 15.68
N ARG A 87 2.24 -5.51 15.54
CA ARG A 87 3.00 -6.01 16.70
C ARG A 87 3.49 -4.90 17.62
N SER A 88 3.88 -3.75 17.07
CA SER A 88 4.38 -2.62 17.85
C SER A 88 3.27 -1.88 18.63
N GLN A 89 2.02 -1.95 18.14
CA GLN A 89 0.88 -1.23 18.73
C GLN A 89 -0.07 -2.13 19.53
N GLY A 90 0.07 -3.45 19.37
CA GLY A 90 -0.78 -4.45 20.03
C GLY A 90 -1.98 -4.87 19.17
N LYS A 91 -2.59 -6.00 19.58
CA LYS A 91 -3.68 -6.67 18.84
C LYS A 91 -5.01 -5.87 18.80
N LYS A 92 -5.17 -4.86 19.65
CA LYS A 92 -6.32 -3.96 19.70
C LYS A 92 -6.09 -2.64 18.95
N SER A 93 -5.02 -2.55 18.15
CA SER A 93 -4.75 -1.36 17.34
C SER A 93 -5.78 -1.19 16.23
N LEU A 94 -6.01 0.06 15.81
CA LEU A 94 -6.86 0.41 14.66
C LEU A 94 -6.49 -0.41 13.42
N LEU A 95 -5.18 -0.55 13.19
CA LEU A 95 -4.68 -1.32 12.07
C LEU A 95 -5.05 -2.82 12.18
N ALA A 96 -4.99 -3.40 13.39
CA ALA A 96 -5.34 -4.80 13.58
C ALA A 96 -6.83 -5.08 13.29
N GLU A 97 -7.71 -4.17 13.67
CA GLU A 97 -9.15 -4.23 13.39
C GLU A 97 -9.44 -4.07 11.89
N ALA A 98 -8.82 -3.07 11.25
CA ALA A 98 -8.98 -2.82 9.83
C ALA A 98 -8.48 -3.99 8.96
N VAL A 99 -7.37 -4.63 9.36
CA VAL A 99 -6.70 -5.72 8.62
C VAL A 99 -7.37 -7.08 8.83
N GLY A 100 -8.21 -7.26 9.85
CA GLY A 100 -8.77 -8.59 10.23
C GLY A 100 -9.40 -9.40 9.10
N ARG A 101 -9.88 -8.75 8.03
CA ARG A 101 -10.46 -9.36 6.82
C ARG A 101 -9.76 -8.93 5.52
N ASP A 102 -8.45 -8.69 5.55
CA ASP A 102 -7.69 -8.25 4.37
C ASP A 102 -7.59 -9.38 3.31
N LEU A 103 -8.65 -9.51 2.52
CA LEU A 103 -8.68 -10.44 1.40
C LEU A 103 -7.77 -9.97 0.25
N LYS A 104 -7.67 -8.64 0.02
CA LYS A 104 -6.84 -8.08 -1.05
C LYS A 104 -5.36 -8.33 -0.79
N GLY A 105 -4.88 -8.05 0.42
CA GLY A 105 -3.49 -8.28 0.80
C GLY A 105 -3.09 -9.75 0.78
N LYS A 106 -4.02 -10.68 1.04
CA LYS A 106 -3.77 -12.12 0.95
C LYS A 106 -3.86 -12.67 -0.47
N ALA A 107 -4.78 -12.14 -1.28
CA ALA A 107 -4.98 -12.59 -2.66
C ALA A 107 -3.85 -12.12 -3.59
N SER A 108 -3.32 -10.90 -3.38
CA SER A 108 -2.30 -10.32 -4.25
C SER A 108 -1.03 -11.15 -4.40
N PRO A 109 -0.38 -11.69 -3.35
CA PRO A 109 0.79 -12.55 -3.51
C PRO A 109 0.48 -13.82 -4.29
N ILE A 110 -0.69 -14.42 -4.10
CA ILE A 110 -1.11 -15.62 -4.82
C ILE A 110 -1.30 -15.30 -6.30
N LEU A 111 -1.98 -14.20 -6.62
CA LEU A 111 -2.18 -13.75 -8.00
C LEU A 111 -0.84 -13.44 -8.69
N TYR A 112 0.09 -12.78 -7.99
CA TYR A 112 1.42 -12.52 -8.55
C TYR A 112 2.22 -13.81 -8.78
N ALA A 113 2.14 -14.80 -7.89
CA ALA A 113 2.79 -16.10 -8.07
C ALA A 113 2.21 -16.83 -9.30
N ILE A 114 0.89 -16.80 -9.49
CA ILE A 114 0.23 -17.34 -10.68
C ILE A 114 0.68 -16.58 -11.93
N ALA A 115 0.73 -15.25 -11.88
CA ALA A 115 1.15 -14.42 -13.02
C ALA A 115 2.61 -14.69 -13.41
N ILE A 116 3.51 -14.93 -12.45
CA ILE A 116 4.91 -15.33 -12.73
C ILE A 116 4.95 -16.66 -13.47
N ALA A 117 4.20 -17.65 -13.04
CA ALA A 117 4.11 -18.94 -13.75
C ALA A 117 3.51 -18.77 -15.16
N MET A 118 2.45 -17.97 -15.29
CA MET A 118 1.81 -17.68 -16.58
C MET A 118 2.70 -16.87 -17.51
N ALA A 119 3.64 -16.08 -17.01
CA ALA A 119 4.60 -15.35 -17.82
C ALA A 119 5.43 -16.27 -18.72
N PHE A 120 5.67 -17.53 -18.31
CA PHE A 120 6.39 -18.52 -19.11
C PHE A 120 5.50 -19.32 -20.06
N VAL A 121 4.20 -19.41 -19.80
CA VAL A 121 3.24 -20.15 -20.63
C VAL A 121 2.54 -19.21 -21.60
N GLN A 122 1.99 -18.12 -21.11
CA GLN A 122 1.19 -17.15 -21.86
C GLN A 122 1.32 -15.76 -21.25
N PRO A 123 2.28 -14.95 -21.70
CA PRO A 123 2.57 -13.63 -21.12
C PRO A 123 1.36 -12.68 -21.05
N TRP A 124 0.42 -12.77 -22.00
CA TRP A 124 -0.81 -11.98 -22.00
C TRP A 124 -1.67 -12.17 -20.75
N VAL A 125 -1.73 -13.42 -20.26
CA VAL A 125 -2.47 -13.74 -19.04
C VAL A 125 -1.78 -13.09 -17.84
N ALA A 126 -0.45 -13.12 -17.79
CA ALA A 126 0.30 -12.44 -16.74
C ALA A 126 0.04 -10.93 -16.72
N TYR A 127 0.05 -10.27 -17.90
CA TYR A 127 -0.32 -8.84 -18.00
C TYR A 127 -1.74 -8.58 -17.48
N GLY A 128 -2.70 -9.42 -17.87
CA GLY A 128 -4.09 -9.31 -17.40
C GLY A 128 -4.19 -9.40 -15.88
N ILE A 129 -3.44 -10.31 -15.25
CA ILE A 129 -3.40 -10.45 -13.78
C ILE A 129 -2.77 -9.23 -13.13
N TYR A 130 -1.67 -8.67 -13.66
CA TYR A 130 -1.05 -7.46 -13.11
C TYR A 130 -2.02 -6.28 -13.15
N VAL A 131 -2.72 -6.08 -14.26
CA VAL A 131 -3.75 -5.05 -14.39
C VAL A 131 -4.90 -5.28 -13.42
N LEU A 132 -5.38 -6.52 -13.30
CA LEU A 132 -6.46 -6.88 -12.37
C LEU A 132 -6.09 -6.53 -10.92
N VAL A 133 -4.88 -6.89 -10.48
CA VAL A 133 -4.43 -6.56 -9.12
C VAL A 133 -4.30 -5.05 -8.94
N ALA A 134 -3.76 -4.31 -9.93
CA ALA A 134 -3.70 -2.85 -9.88
C ALA A 134 -5.10 -2.24 -9.71
N LEU A 135 -6.09 -2.67 -10.51
CA LEU A 135 -7.47 -2.20 -10.42
C LEU A 135 -8.11 -2.51 -9.06
N MET A 136 -7.81 -3.69 -8.49
CA MET A 136 -8.29 -4.07 -7.16
C MET A 136 -7.78 -3.11 -6.06
N TRP A 137 -6.57 -2.54 -6.22
CA TRP A 137 -5.94 -1.65 -5.25
C TRP A 137 -6.17 -0.16 -5.53
N ILE A 138 -6.71 0.23 -6.71
CA ILE A 138 -7.11 1.61 -7.00
C ILE A 138 -8.16 2.11 -6.00
N ILE A 139 -9.07 1.23 -5.58
CA ILE A 139 -10.06 1.56 -4.56
C ILE A 139 -9.39 1.36 -3.20
N PRO A 140 -9.04 2.45 -2.46
CA PRO A 140 -8.45 2.34 -1.12
C PRO A 140 -9.37 1.54 -0.21
N ASP A 141 -8.78 0.92 0.79
CA ASP A 141 -9.57 0.20 1.78
C ASP A 141 -10.20 1.22 2.75
N ARG A 142 -11.44 1.61 2.49
CA ARG A 142 -12.22 2.58 3.31
C ARG A 142 -12.34 2.19 4.78
N ARG A 143 -11.92 0.99 5.15
CA ARG A 143 -11.92 0.51 6.53
C ARG A 143 -10.99 1.30 7.43
N PHE A 144 -9.88 1.82 6.88
CA PHE A 144 -8.97 2.71 7.62
C PHE A 144 -9.66 4.02 7.98
N GLU A 145 -10.34 4.65 7.03
CA GLU A 145 -11.10 5.88 7.25
C GLU A 145 -12.26 5.66 8.24
N GLN A 146 -12.97 4.55 8.11
CA GLN A 146 -14.08 4.20 9.02
C GLN A 146 -13.58 3.90 10.44
N ALA A 147 -12.45 3.23 10.60
CA ALA A 147 -11.87 2.94 11.91
C ALA A 147 -11.35 4.21 12.60
N VAL A 148 -10.76 5.14 11.85
CA VAL A 148 -10.35 6.45 12.36
C VAL A 148 -11.56 7.28 12.75
N GLY A 149 -12.54 7.44 11.84
CA GLY A 149 -13.74 8.23 12.10
C GLY A 149 -14.61 7.69 13.26
N ALA A 150 -14.64 6.37 13.46
CA ALA A 150 -15.34 5.77 14.60
C ALA A 150 -14.68 6.13 15.94
N ARG A 151 -13.35 6.23 16.01
CA ARG A 151 -12.62 6.61 17.23
C ARG A 151 -12.62 8.12 17.48
N GLU A 152 -12.58 8.93 16.43
CA GLU A 152 -12.78 10.37 16.53
C GLU A 152 -14.18 10.67 17.10
N ALA A 153 -15.19 9.99 16.58
CA ALA A 153 -16.56 10.09 17.09
C ALA A 153 -16.72 9.59 18.55
N ALA A 154 -15.87 8.65 18.98
CA ALA A 154 -15.83 8.15 20.36
C ALA A 154 -14.99 9.03 21.32
N GLY A 155 -14.35 10.08 20.83
CA GLY A 155 -13.47 10.94 21.62
C GLY A 155 -12.17 10.28 22.08
N GLU A 156 -11.79 9.14 21.49
CA GLU A 156 -10.59 8.38 21.85
C GLU A 156 -9.33 8.86 21.14
N VAL A 157 -9.48 9.71 20.13
CA VAL A 157 -8.38 10.31 19.36
C VAL A 157 -8.37 11.81 19.68
N HIS A 158 -7.28 12.28 20.24
CA HIS A 158 -7.05 13.71 20.45
C HIS A 158 -6.93 14.39 19.07
N ASP A 159 -7.82 15.35 18.80
CA ASP A 159 -7.76 16.19 17.59
C ASP A 159 -7.06 17.51 17.90
N PRO A 160 -5.74 17.62 17.66
CA PRO A 160 -4.99 18.84 17.96
C PRO A 160 -5.38 20.00 17.03
N VAL A 161 -6.06 19.72 15.92
CA VAL A 161 -6.53 20.73 14.97
C VAL A 161 -7.89 21.29 15.39
N GLY A 162 -8.74 20.45 15.95
CA GLY A 162 -10.02 20.86 16.54
C GLY A 162 -9.82 21.78 17.74
N GLU A 163 -8.96 21.40 18.69
CA GLU A 163 -8.63 22.22 19.86
C GLU A 163 -8.00 23.57 19.47
N ALA A 164 -7.09 23.58 18.47
CA ALA A 164 -6.50 24.82 17.99
C ALA A 164 -7.54 25.74 17.31
N ARG A 165 -8.60 25.18 16.73
CA ARG A 165 -9.71 25.96 16.15
C ARG A 165 -10.65 26.50 17.23
N GLU A 166 -10.95 25.71 18.24
CA GLU A 166 -11.78 26.13 19.37
C GLU A 166 -11.10 27.25 20.17
N THR A 167 -9.82 27.09 20.50
CA THR A 167 -9.03 28.14 21.17
C THR A 167 -8.91 29.43 20.34
N ALA A 168 -8.78 29.31 19.02
CA ALA A 168 -8.74 30.48 18.12
C ALA A 168 -10.13 31.15 17.94
N GLN A 169 -11.23 30.44 18.14
CA GLN A 169 -12.57 31.01 18.14
C GLN A 169 -12.91 31.70 19.46
N GLU A 170 -12.52 31.08 20.59
CA GLU A 170 -12.69 31.67 21.92
C GLU A 170 -11.93 33.02 22.08
N SER A 171 -10.67 33.05 21.60
CA SER A 171 -9.87 34.28 21.62
C SER A 171 -10.45 35.43 20.76
N ARG A 172 -11.23 35.10 19.70
CA ARG A 172 -11.91 36.10 18.88
C ARG A 172 -13.25 36.61 19.45
N GLN A 173 -13.81 35.89 20.40
CA GLN A 173 -15.05 36.31 21.07
C GLN A 173 -14.79 37.17 22.31
N GLU A 174 -13.55 37.17 22.81
CA GLU A 174 -13.10 37.98 23.95
C GLU A 174 -12.53 39.37 23.53
N GLU A 175 -12.31 39.61 22.23
CA GLU A 175 -11.96 40.91 21.63
C GLU A 175 -13.21 41.71 21.19
#